data_2879d39c8be46c1140a77b0771b3dcbd
#
_entry.id   2879d39c8be46c1140a77b0771b3dcbd
#
_cell.length_a   1.000
_cell.length_b   1.000
_cell.length_c   1.000
_cell.angle_alpha   90.00
_cell.angle_beta   90.00
_cell.angle_gamma   90.00
#
_symmetry.space_group_name_H-M   'P 1'
#
loop_
_entity.id
_entity.type
_entity.pdbx_description
1 polymer ?
#
loop_
_entity_poly.entity_id
_entity_poly.type
_entity_poly.pdbx_seq_one_letter_code
_entity_poly.pdbx_strand_id
1 'polypeptide(L)'
;MKKAIVSFVLSLMFPLVLFADGYTSLWKQYNEAQTKDLPKTQIKILNNIIAQAKAGKSYGNLLKAEFDKVATASGISDELFQSELSALKKAAGEASAVDPALAAVYNCALGCSYSLVAKSHYKSDSKKLSREYFDKALADPEMLASKKALDYAPFVREGVDSEIFGNDLLSLVGYYSERYALLNDYYNKAGNRRASLVTALWMLEKRVKANPVKKVIKGNTYLASLDSLVALYGDLKECGEVAIAKYDYMADCQDVTPKQKVDYIMFAKQKWAAWKGINRFERYYAEMVRPGFDMNVGNTYLPNHEDTLSIEARNLKHL
;
A
#
# COMPACT_ATOMS: atom_id res chain seq x y z
N MET A 1 16.63 12.77 -5.71
CA MET A 1 15.90 11.50 -5.87
C MET A 1 16.33 10.37 -4.91
N LYS A 2 17.28 10.61 -3.98
CA LYS A 2 17.71 9.61 -2.94
C LYS A 2 16.83 9.56 -1.68
N LYS A 3 15.88 10.50 -1.51
CA LYS A 3 15.05 10.59 -0.28
C LYS A 3 13.73 9.77 -0.30
N ALA A 4 13.29 9.28 -1.45
CA ALA A 4 12.00 8.58 -1.55
C ALA A 4 12.07 7.09 -1.19
N ILE A 5 13.26 6.46 -1.25
CA ILE A 5 13.43 5.03 -0.95
C ILE A 5 13.52 4.80 0.56
N VAL A 6 14.05 5.76 1.31
CA VAL A 6 14.16 5.70 2.77
C VAL A 6 12.81 5.89 3.47
N SER A 7 11.86 6.58 2.84
CA SER A 7 10.57 6.96 3.45
C SER A 7 9.61 5.78 3.65
N PHE A 8 9.74 4.68 2.89
CA PHE A 8 8.86 3.52 3.05
C PHE A 8 9.23 2.60 4.22
N VAL A 9 10.52 2.61 4.60
CA VAL A 9 11.00 1.90 5.81
C VAL A 9 10.72 2.71 7.09
N LEU A 10 10.63 4.06 6.98
CA LEU A 10 10.47 4.97 8.12
C LEU A 10 9.01 5.20 8.59
N SER A 11 7.99 4.78 7.83
CA SER A 11 6.58 4.94 8.22
C SER A 11 6.10 3.95 9.29
N LEU A 12 7.02 3.33 10.01
CA LEU A 12 6.78 2.30 11.01
C LEU A 12 6.92 2.80 12.46
N MET A 13 6.61 4.08 12.73
CA MET A 13 6.48 4.56 14.12
C MET A 13 5.21 4.02 14.76
N PHE A 14 5.41 3.28 15.82
CA PHE A 14 4.52 2.45 16.61
C PHE A 14 3.47 3.18 17.47
N PRO A 15 2.35 2.49 17.75
CA PRO A 15 1.95 2.27 19.13
C PRO A 15 2.38 0.87 19.61
N LEU A 16 3.01 0.81 20.77
CA LEU A 16 3.37 -0.40 21.49
C LEU A 16 2.10 -1.20 21.82
N VAL A 17 1.91 -2.33 21.12
CA VAL A 17 1.14 -3.43 21.70
C VAL A 17 2.14 -4.25 22.51
N LEU A 18 1.88 -4.32 23.81
CA LEU A 18 2.64 -5.09 24.79
C LEU A 18 2.56 -6.58 24.45
N PHE A 19 3.50 -7.07 23.63
CA PHE A 19 3.94 -8.44 23.77
C PHE A 19 5.16 -8.42 24.69
N ALA A 20 5.01 -9.05 25.85
CA ALA A 20 6.07 -9.24 26.85
C ALA A 20 7.09 -10.28 26.33
N ASP A 21 7.74 -9.97 25.21
CA ASP A 21 8.75 -10.82 24.57
C ASP A 21 10.14 -10.18 24.70
N GLY A 22 11.14 -11.02 24.92
CA GLY A 22 12.54 -10.62 24.98
C GLY A 22 13.05 -9.83 23.77
N TYR A 23 12.25 -9.75 22.70
CA TYR A 23 12.54 -8.99 21.48
C TYR A 23 12.26 -7.49 21.58
N THR A 24 11.36 -7.04 22.47
CA THR A 24 10.96 -5.61 22.57
C THR A 24 12.16 -4.71 22.81
N SER A 25 13.09 -5.11 23.71
CA SER A 25 14.30 -4.36 23.99
C SER A 25 15.24 -4.31 22.80
N LEU A 26 15.40 -5.41 22.07
CA LEU A 26 16.27 -5.47 20.89
C LEU A 26 15.72 -4.65 19.73
N TRP A 27 14.41 -4.69 19.48
CA TRP A 27 13.77 -3.83 18.48
C TRP A 27 13.86 -2.35 18.82
N LYS A 28 13.75 -2.00 20.11
CA LYS A 28 13.97 -0.62 20.56
C LYS A 28 15.41 -0.17 20.26
N GLN A 29 16.40 -0.98 20.63
CA GLN A 29 17.82 -0.68 20.31
C GLN A 29 18.06 -0.57 18.81
N TYR A 30 17.44 -1.44 18.00
CA TYR A 30 17.53 -1.37 16.55
C TYR A 30 16.98 -0.04 16.00
N ASN A 31 15.79 0.38 16.45
CA ASN A 31 15.16 1.64 16.05
C ASN A 31 16.01 2.86 16.47
N GLU A 32 16.62 2.83 17.66
CA GLU A 32 17.54 3.88 18.12
C GLU A 32 18.80 3.94 17.24
N ALA A 33 19.38 2.79 16.88
CA ALA A 33 20.52 2.72 15.98
C ALA A 33 20.16 3.19 14.56
N GLN A 34 18.94 2.93 14.11
CA GLN A 34 18.41 3.42 12.82
C GLN A 34 18.25 4.94 12.82
N THR A 35 17.67 5.51 13.88
CA THR A 35 17.52 6.96 14.03
C THR A 35 18.87 7.69 14.06
N LYS A 36 19.92 7.04 14.60
CA LYS A 36 21.28 7.59 14.68
C LYS A 36 22.15 7.28 13.45
N ASP A 37 21.57 6.67 12.42
CA ASP A 37 22.30 6.23 11.20
C ASP A 37 23.55 5.40 11.49
N LEU A 38 23.40 4.35 12.32
CA LEU A 38 24.50 3.46 12.75
C LEU A 38 24.35 2.05 12.12
N PRO A 39 24.59 1.86 10.81
CA PRO A 39 24.23 0.64 10.11
C PRO A 39 24.99 -0.59 10.63
N LYS A 40 26.25 -0.47 11.04
CA LYS A 40 27.00 -1.59 11.63
C LYS A 40 26.41 -2.05 12.97
N THR A 41 25.91 -1.12 13.78
CA THR A 41 25.22 -1.41 15.04
C THR A 41 23.88 -2.08 14.76
N GLN A 42 23.14 -1.60 13.75
CA GLN A 42 21.89 -2.23 13.29
C GLN A 42 22.12 -3.71 12.94
N ILE A 43 23.14 -4.03 12.09
CA ILE A 43 23.47 -5.41 11.72
C ILE A 43 23.79 -6.28 12.94
N LYS A 44 24.54 -5.76 13.93
CA LYS A 44 24.84 -6.49 15.17
C LYS A 44 23.58 -6.83 15.96
N ILE A 45 22.66 -5.88 16.11
CA ILE A 45 21.38 -6.09 16.82
C ILE A 45 20.52 -7.07 16.06
N LEU A 46 20.40 -6.94 14.73
CA LEU A 46 19.63 -7.86 13.89
C LEU A 46 20.17 -9.30 13.99
N ASN A 47 21.48 -9.51 14.04
CA ASN A 47 22.08 -10.83 14.27
C ASN A 47 21.65 -11.44 15.61
N ASN A 48 21.56 -10.63 16.68
CA ASN A 48 21.09 -11.09 17.98
C ASN A 48 19.61 -11.49 17.91
N ILE A 49 18.76 -10.70 17.23
CA ILE A 49 17.34 -11.03 17.03
C ILE A 49 17.22 -12.33 16.25
N ILE A 50 17.98 -12.49 15.15
CA ILE A 50 17.97 -13.71 14.32
C ILE A 50 18.33 -14.94 15.15
N ALA A 51 19.40 -14.87 15.95
CA ALA A 51 19.83 -15.99 16.79
C ALA A 51 18.75 -16.38 17.81
N GLN A 52 18.16 -15.42 18.51
CA GLN A 52 17.09 -15.68 19.46
C GLN A 52 15.82 -16.19 18.77
N ALA A 53 15.44 -15.61 17.64
CA ALA A 53 14.25 -15.99 16.90
C ALA A 53 14.35 -17.41 16.33
N LYS A 54 15.52 -17.83 15.87
CA LYS A 54 15.77 -19.23 15.44
C LYS A 54 15.63 -20.19 16.62
N ALA A 55 16.24 -19.89 17.76
CA ALA A 55 16.14 -20.74 18.95
C ALA A 55 14.71 -20.85 19.48
N GLY A 56 13.96 -19.73 19.48
CA GLY A 56 12.58 -19.66 19.97
C GLY A 56 11.51 -19.96 18.93
N LYS A 57 11.87 -20.31 17.69
CA LYS A 57 10.95 -20.51 16.54
C LYS A 57 9.98 -19.32 16.34
N SER A 58 10.43 -18.11 16.62
CA SER A 58 9.65 -16.90 16.46
C SER A 58 9.76 -16.39 15.01
N TYR A 59 8.99 -16.99 14.11
CA TYR A 59 9.14 -16.80 12.67
C TYR A 59 8.89 -15.35 12.22
N GLY A 60 7.97 -14.62 12.84
CA GLY A 60 7.73 -13.22 12.52
C GLY A 60 8.91 -12.31 12.86
N ASN A 61 9.56 -12.52 14.03
CA ASN A 61 10.78 -11.81 14.40
C ASN A 61 11.96 -12.20 13.52
N LEU A 62 12.07 -13.49 13.19
CA LEU A 62 13.10 -14.00 12.29
C LEU A 62 13.03 -13.36 10.90
N LEU A 63 11.87 -13.45 10.25
CA LEU A 63 11.61 -12.86 8.93
C LEU A 63 11.91 -11.38 8.91
N LYS A 64 11.39 -10.63 9.92
CA LYS A 64 11.62 -9.19 10.00
C LYS A 64 13.09 -8.86 10.14
N ALA A 65 13.82 -9.56 11.00
CA ALA A 65 15.22 -9.28 11.23
C ALA A 65 16.10 -9.64 10.02
N GLU A 66 15.84 -10.76 9.35
CA GLU A 66 16.55 -11.15 8.14
C GLU A 66 16.27 -10.19 6.97
N PHE A 67 15.02 -9.75 6.81
CA PHE A 67 14.62 -8.78 5.78
C PHE A 67 15.23 -7.39 6.05
N ASP A 68 15.12 -6.88 7.28
CA ASP A 68 15.72 -5.59 7.68
C ASP A 68 17.23 -5.62 7.53
N LYS A 69 17.88 -6.78 7.74
CA LYS A 69 19.32 -6.96 7.55
C LYS A 69 19.73 -6.81 6.08
N VAL A 70 18.99 -7.39 5.14
CA VAL A 70 19.21 -7.19 3.70
C VAL A 70 19.05 -5.71 3.33
N ALA A 71 18.02 -5.05 3.85
CA ALA A 71 17.78 -3.63 3.61
C ALA A 71 18.93 -2.75 4.18
N THR A 72 19.39 -3.02 5.40
CA THR A 72 20.52 -2.31 6.03
C THR A 72 21.83 -2.54 5.27
N ALA A 73 22.08 -3.78 4.87
CA ALA A 73 23.29 -4.16 4.13
C ALA A 73 23.40 -3.44 2.78
N SER A 74 22.27 -3.17 2.12
CA SER A 74 22.26 -2.43 0.84
C SER A 74 22.75 -0.98 0.95
N GLY A 75 22.74 -0.41 2.14
CA GLY A 75 23.28 0.91 2.43
C GLY A 75 24.76 0.90 2.84
N ILE A 76 25.36 -0.27 3.09
CA ILE A 76 26.75 -0.41 3.54
C ILE A 76 27.68 -0.74 2.39
N SER A 77 27.46 -1.87 1.71
CA SER A 77 28.23 -2.26 0.51
C SER A 77 27.50 -3.30 -0.32
N ASP A 78 27.88 -3.38 -1.60
CA ASP A 78 27.30 -4.38 -2.53
C ASP A 78 27.64 -5.81 -2.10
N GLU A 79 28.84 -6.07 -1.60
CA GLU A 79 29.27 -7.41 -1.15
C GLU A 79 28.43 -7.88 0.03
N LEU A 80 28.21 -7.00 1.01
CA LEU A 80 27.38 -7.33 2.17
C LEU A 80 25.93 -7.56 1.77
N PHE A 81 25.38 -6.70 0.90
CA PHE A 81 24.03 -6.86 0.35
C PHE A 81 23.86 -8.22 -0.35
N GLN A 82 24.81 -8.61 -1.22
CA GLN A 82 24.78 -9.89 -1.92
C GLN A 82 24.84 -11.08 -0.96
N SER A 83 25.69 -10.97 0.06
CA SER A 83 25.84 -11.99 1.11
C SER A 83 24.52 -12.19 1.87
N GLU A 84 23.90 -11.11 2.33
CA GLU A 84 22.65 -11.17 3.11
C GLU A 84 21.45 -11.60 2.25
N LEU A 85 21.40 -11.16 0.99
CA LEU A 85 20.37 -11.61 0.05
C LEU A 85 20.51 -13.13 -0.25
N SER A 86 21.75 -13.63 -0.32
CA SER A 86 22.00 -15.07 -0.49
C SER A 86 21.59 -15.87 0.75
N ALA A 87 21.83 -15.33 1.95
CA ALA A 87 21.37 -15.92 3.20
C ALA A 87 19.84 -15.98 3.26
N LEU A 88 19.13 -14.91 2.86
CA LEU A 88 17.67 -14.88 2.80
C LEU A 88 17.11 -15.93 1.80
N LYS A 89 17.75 -16.11 0.64
CA LYS A 89 17.37 -17.17 -0.32
C LYS A 89 17.55 -18.56 0.26
N LYS A 90 18.63 -18.80 0.99
CA LYS A 90 18.88 -20.07 1.66
C LYS A 90 17.81 -20.33 2.72
N ALA A 91 17.47 -19.34 3.53
CA ALA A 91 16.41 -19.44 4.54
C ALA A 91 15.05 -19.77 3.91
N ALA A 92 14.70 -19.18 2.77
CA ALA A 92 13.49 -19.52 2.02
C ALA A 92 13.45 -20.98 1.57
N GLY A 93 14.60 -21.52 1.12
CA GLY A 93 14.74 -22.94 0.74
C GLY A 93 14.60 -23.86 1.94
N GLU A 94 15.23 -23.54 3.07
CA GLU A 94 15.13 -24.31 4.31
C GLU A 94 13.71 -24.30 4.89
N ALA A 95 13.01 -23.16 4.81
CA ALA A 95 11.64 -23.01 5.27
C ALA A 95 10.67 -23.95 4.54
N SER A 96 10.89 -24.25 3.26
CA SER A 96 10.02 -25.15 2.48
C SER A 96 9.93 -26.57 3.06
N ALA A 97 10.96 -27.02 3.75
CA ALA A 97 10.97 -28.33 4.41
C ALA A 97 10.28 -28.33 5.79
N VAL A 98 10.03 -27.14 6.37
CA VAL A 98 9.48 -26.97 7.72
C VAL A 98 8.01 -26.56 7.68
N ASP A 99 7.68 -25.52 6.92
CA ASP A 99 6.34 -24.93 6.80
C ASP A 99 6.18 -24.25 5.42
N PRO A 100 5.32 -24.79 4.53
CA PRO A 100 5.06 -24.19 3.23
C PRO A 100 4.59 -22.74 3.28
N ALA A 101 3.82 -22.36 4.31
CA ALA A 101 3.35 -20.97 4.46
C ALA A 101 4.50 -20.03 4.85
N LEU A 102 5.41 -20.48 5.72
CA LEU A 102 6.64 -19.72 6.04
C LEU A 102 7.49 -19.53 4.77
N ALA A 103 7.65 -20.58 3.96
CA ALA A 103 8.37 -20.49 2.69
C ALA A 103 7.71 -19.49 1.73
N ALA A 104 6.39 -19.45 1.67
CA ALA A 104 5.64 -18.49 0.85
C ALA A 104 5.90 -17.04 1.32
N VAL A 105 5.94 -16.79 2.64
CA VAL A 105 6.26 -15.45 3.18
C VAL A 105 7.69 -15.04 2.85
N TYR A 106 8.67 -15.96 2.96
CA TYR A 106 10.06 -15.70 2.51
C TYR A 106 10.13 -15.38 1.01
N ASN A 107 9.44 -16.16 0.18
CA ASN A 107 9.39 -15.90 -1.25
C ASN A 107 8.73 -14.55 -1.57
N CYS A 108 7.68 -14.15 -0.85
CA CYS A 108 7.09 -12.82 -0.98
C CYS A 108 8.09 -11.73 -0.59
N ALA A 109 8.82 -11.88 0.52
CA ALA A 109 9.85 -10.96 0.97
C ALA A 109 10.98 -10.81 -0.08
N LEU A 110 11.44 -11.93 -0.67
CA LEU A 110 12.41 -11.92 -1.77
C LEU A 110 11.88 -11.20 -3.00
N GLY A 111 10.61 -11.45 -3.40
CA GLY A 111 9.95 -10.74 -4.49
C GLY A 111 9.93 -9.23 -4.26
N CYS A 112 9.59 -8.79 -3.04
CA CYS A 112 9.64 -7.39 -2.64
C CYS A 112 11.08 -6.83 -2.66
N SER A 113 12.07 -7.57 -2.16
CA SER A 113 13.48 -7.18 -2.17
C SER A 113 13.97 -6.91 -3.59
N TYR A 114 13.69 -7.82 -4.52
CA TYR A 114 14.04 -7.62 -5.92
C TYR A 114 13.28 -6.47 -6.57
N SER A 115 12.04 -6.24 -6.17
CA SER A 115 11.25 -5.12 -6.70
C SER A 115 11.73 -3.76 -6.20
N LEU A 116 12.10 -3.65 -4.94
CA LEU A 116 12.36 -2.37 -4.25
C LEU A 116 13.85 -2.12 -4.01
N VAL A 117 14.56 -3.07 -3.38
CA VAL A 117 15.94 -2.89 -2.91
C VAL A 117 16.94 -3.27 -4.00
N ALA A 118 16.71 -4.36 -4.71
CA ALA A 118 17.63 -4.89 -5.69
C ALA A 118 17.65 -4.16 -7.04
N LYS A 119 16.74 -3.21 -7.30
CA LYS A 119 16.69 -2.47 -8.58
C LYS A 119 17.99 -1.76 -8.93
N SER A 120 18.72 -1.23 -7.94
CA SER A 120 20.00 -0.57 -8.15
C SER A 120 21.13 -1.54 -8.46
N HIS A 121 21.04 -2.77 -7.95
CA HIS A 121 22.06 -3.80 -8.03
C HIS A 121 21.85 -4.82 -9.16
N TYR A 122 20.59 -5.03 -9.57
CA TYR A 122 20.17 -6.03 -10.57
C TYR A 122 19.28 -5.43 -11.66
N LYS A 123 19.78 -4.42 -12.35
CA LYS A 123 18.98 -3.62 -13.30
C LYS A 123 18.27 -4.43 -14.38
N SER A 124 18.89 -5.49 -14.93
CA SER A 124 18.33 -6.28 -16.03
C SER A 124 17.32 -7.34 -15.56
N ASP A 125 17.62 -8.03 -14.45
CA ASP A 125 16.88 -9.24 -14.06
C ASP A 125 15.95 -9.05 -12.88
N SER A 126 15.98 -7.87 -12.22
CA SER A 126 15.21 -7.64 -11.00
C SER A 126 13.69 -7.86 -11.16
N LYS A 127 13.12 -7.44 -12.30
CA LYS A 127 11.69 -7.66 -12.58
C LYS A 127 11.36 -9.14 -12.77
N LYS A 128 12.23 -9.89 -13.45
CA LYS A 128 12.06 -11.33 -13.69
C LYS A 128 12.14 -12.08 -12.38
N LEU A 129 13.19 -11.85 -11.61
CA LEU A 129 13.40 -12.48 -10.30
C LEU A 129 12.26 -12.14 -9.32
N SER A 130 11.82 -10.88 -9.26
CA SER A 130 10.69 -10.49 -8.44
C SER A 130 9.43 -11.30 -8.79
N ARG A 131 9.12 -11.46 -10.08
CA ARG A 131 7.96 -12.23 -10.54
C ARG A 131 8.10 -13.71 -10.17
N GLU A 132 9.25 -14.32 -10.40
CA GLU A 132 9.51 -15.73 -10.08
C GLU A 132 9.31 -16.02 -8.59
N TYR A 133 9.78 -15.12 -7.70
CA TYR A 133 9.59 -15.27 -6.26
C TYR A 133 8.13 -15.05 -5.84
N PHE A 134 7.43 -14.09 -6.44
CA PHE A 134 5.99 -13.93 -6.20
C PHE A 134 5.16 -15.12 -6.71
N ASP A 135 5.52 -15.71 -7.84
CA ASP A 135 4.85 -16.90 -8.36
C ASP A 135 5.08 -18.10 -7.42
N LYS A 136 6.30 -18.27 -6.86
CA LYS A 136 6.57 -19.26 -5.81
C LYS A 136 5.78 -19.00 -4.52
N ALA A 137 5.65 -17.73 -4.12
CA ALA A 137 4.89 -17.36 -2.93
C ALA A 137 3.40 -17.69 -3.05
N LEU A 138 2.84 -17.62 -4.25
CA LEU A 138 1.42 -17.84 -4.55
C LEU A 138 1.13 -19.21 -5.18
N ALA A 139 2.06 -20.15 -5.09
CA ALA A 139 1.90 -21.48 -5.70
C ALA A 139 0.72 -22.28 -5.13
N ASP A 140 0.34 -22.03 -3.87
CA ASP A 140 -0.79 -22.67 -3.18
C ASP A 140 -1.67 -21.62 -2.51
N PRO A 141 -2.63 -21.03 -3.22
CA PRO A 141 -3.55 -20.02 -2.68
C PRO A 141 -4.45 -20.56 -1.56
N GLU A 142 -4.87 -21.82 -1.64
CA GLU A 142 -5.76 -22.47 -0.64
C GLU A 142 -5.03 -22.59 0.71
N MET A 143 -3.80 -23.04 0.70
CA MET A 143 -2.97 -23.12 1.89
C MET A 143 -2.80 -21.70 2.51
N LEU A 144 -2.48 -20.69 1.71
CA LEU A 144 -2.31 -19.33 2.19
C LEU A 144 -3.60 -18.75 2.78
N ALA A 145 -4.75 -19.02 2.17
CA ALA A 145 -6.05 -18.58 2.68
C ALA A 145 -6.43 -19.26 4.01
N SER A 146 -5.89 -20.44 4.28
CA SER A 146 -6.10 -21.16 5.55
C SER A 146 -5.26 -20.60 6.72
N LYS A 147 -4.25 -19.75 6.46
CA LYS A 147 -3.33 -19.21 7.45
C LYS A 147 -3.67 -17.76 7.80
N LYS A 148 -3.44 -17.39 9.05
CA LYS A 148 -3.61 -16.02 9.50
C LYS A 148 -2.35 -15.18 9.26
N ALA A 149 -2.53 -13.97 8.74
CA ALA A 149 -1.40 -13.08 8.49
C ALA A 149 -0.63 -12.75 9.77
N LEU A 150 -1.33 -12.57 10.91
CA LEU A 150 -0.70 -12.25 12.20
C LEU A 150 0.16 -13.36 12.81
N ASP A 151 0.09 -14.60 12.31
CA ASP A 151 0.99 -15.68 12.73
C ASP A 151 2.46 -15.34 12.42
N TYR A 152 2.69 -14.37 11.52
CA TYR A 152 4.01 -13.87 11.13
C TYR A 152 4.30 -12.45 11.62
N ALA A 153 3.59 -11.98 12.66
CA ALA A 153 3.92 -10.71 13.32
C ALA A 153 5.26 -10.81 14.07
N PRO A 154 6.09 -9.75 14.10
CA PRO A 154 5.87 -8.39 13.65
C PRO A 154 6.31 -8.12 12.20
N PHE A 155 6.72 -9.13 11.42
CA PHE A 155 7.05 -8.94 10.00
C PHE A 155 5.80 -8.56 9.19
N VAL A 156 4.69 -9.22 9.46
CA VAL A 156 3.39 -8.94 8.87
C VAL A 156 2.53 -8.12 9.84
N ARG A 157 1.74 -7.22 9.29
CA ARG A 157 0.74 -6.42 10.01
C ARG A 157 -0.62 -6.56 9.36
N GLU A 158 -1.66 -6.50 10.16
CA GLU A 158 -3.01 -6.39 9.63
C GLU A 158 -3.21 -5.04 8.92
N GLY A 159 -3.77 -5.11 7.72
CA GLY A 159 -4.30 -3.94 7.04
C GLY A 159 -5.61 -3.45 7.70
N VAL A 160 -5.98 -2.20 7.44
CA VAL A 160 -7.18 -1.57 8.02
C VAL A 160 -8.47 -2.34 7.71
N ASP A 161 -8.49 -3.07 6.59
CA ASP A 161 -9.64 -3.83 6.07
C ASP A 161 -9.38 -5.32 5.96
N SER A 162 -8.40 -5.85 6.70
CA SER A 162 -8.00 -7.26 6.64
C SER A 162 -9.15 -8.23 6.97
N GLU A 163 -10.12 -7.80 7.80
CA GLU A 163 -11.31 -8.59 8.10
C GLU A 163 -12.18 -8.89 6.88
N ILE A 164 -12.13 -8.07 5.83
CA ILE A 164 -12.82 -8.32 4.55
C ILE A 164 -12.33 -9.63 3.92
N PHE A 165 -11.05 -9.93 4.11
CA PHE A 165 -10.35 -11.10 3.61
C PHE A 165 -10.24 -12.23 4.66
N GLY A 166 -10.93 -12.10 5.81
CA GLY A 166 -10.82 -13.08 6.90
C GLY A 166 -9.46 -13.07 7.62
N ASN A 167 -8.70 -12.00 7.50
CA ASN A 167 -7.34 -11.84 8.05
C ASN A 167 -6.37 -12.91 7.54
N ASP A 168 -6.57 -13.39 6.31
CA ASP A 168 -5.78 -14.46 5.72
C ASP A 168 -4.40 -13.97 5.20
N LEU A 169 -3.51 -14.93 4.99
CA LEU A 169 -2.18 -14.65 4.45
C LEU A 169 -2.21 -14.46 2.93
N LEU A 170 -3.20 -15.05 2.23
CA LEU A 170 -3.35 -14.96 0.78
C LEU A 170 -3.53 -13.51 0.32
N SER A 171 -4.44 -12.77 0.96
CA SER A 171 -4.72 -11.37 0.62
C SER A 171 -3.47 -10.50 0.72
N LEU A 172 -2.66 -10.72 1.76
CA LEU A 172 -1.44 -9.99 1.99
C LEU A 172 -0.39 -10.29 0.91
N VAL A 173 -0.11 -11.57 0.64
CA VAL A 173 0.89 -11.99 -0.36
C VAL A 173 0.45 -11.55 -1.75
N GLY A 174 -0.83 -11.70 -2.08
CA GLY A 174 -1.40 -11.29 -3.35
C GLY A 174 -1.39 -9.76 -3.55
N TYR A 175 -1.61 -8.98 -2.47
CA TYR A 175 -1.53 -7.52 -2.51
C TYR A 175 -0.10 -7.04 -2.81
N TYR A 176 0.89 -7.51 -2.06
CA TYR A 176 2.30 -7.12 -2.25
C TYR A 176 2.89 -7.58 -3.59
N SER A 177 2.41 -8.71 -4.12
CA SER A 177 2.78 -9.19 -5.45
C SER A 177 1.99 -8.55 -6.60
N GLU A 178 1.00 -7.70 -6.27
CA GLU A 178 0.04 -7.11 -7.22
C GLU A 178 -0.70 -8.15 -8.08
N ARG A 179 -0.93 -9.37 -7.54
CA ARG A 179 -1.65 -10.45 -8.23
C ARG A 179 -3.17 -10.34 -7.97
N TYR A 180 -3.73 -9.15 -8.18
CA TYR A 180 -5.13 -8.85 -7.87
C TYR A 180 -6.13 -9.73 -8.63
N ALA A 181 -5.79 -10.15 -9.87
CA ALA A 181 -6.63 -11.08 -10.64
C ALA A 181 -6.73 -12.46 -9.98
N LEU A 182 -5.62 -12.99 -9.45
CA LEU A 182 -5.61 -14.24 -8.70
C LEU A 182 -6.46 -14.12 -7.43
N LEU A 183 -6.31 -13.04 -6.68
CA LEU A 183 -7.13 -12.77 -5.49
C LEU A 183 -8.62 -12.69 -5.83
N ASN A 184 -8.95 -11.93 -6.88
CA ASN A 184 -10.34 -11.77 -7.31
C ASN A 184 -10.98 -13.11 -7.72
N ASP A 185 -10.27 -13.94 -8.50
CA ASP A 185 -10.72 -15.26 -8.90
C ASP A 185 -10.93 -16.17 -7.68
N TYR A 186 -9.98 -16.19 -6.75
CA TYR A 186 -10.06 -16.97 -5.53
C TYR A 186 -11.30 -16.58 -4.69
N TYR A 187 -11.43 -15.28 -4.34
CA TYR A 187 -12.54 -14.84 -3.48
C TYR A 187 -13.90 -14.91 -4.15
N ASN A 188 -13.98 -14.79 -5.48
CA ASN A 188 -15.22 -15.07 -6.22
C ASN A 188 -15.63 -16.54 -6.08
N LYS A 189 -14.70 -17.47 -6.24
CA LYS A 189 -14.95 -18.92 -6.07
C LYS A 189 -15.33 -19.26 -4.63
N ALA A 190 -14.69 -18.60 -3.66
CA ALA A 190 -14.99 -18.76 -2.23
C ALA A 190 -16.31 -18.08 -1.79
N GLY A 191 -17.00 -17.35 -2.68
CA GLY A 191 -18.23 -16.65 -2.37
C GLY A 191 -18.08 -15.42 -1.48
N ASN A 192 -16.84 -14.93 -1.27
CA ASN A 192 -16.57 -13.73 -0.48
C ASN A 192 -16.79 -12.47 -1.33
N ARG A 193 -18.04 -12.01 -1.44
CA ARG A 193 -18.43 -10.84 -2.25
C ARG A 193 -17.69 -9.56 -1.83
N ARG A 194 -17.39 -9.38 -0.54
CA ARG A 194 -16.67 -8.19 -0.03
C ARG A 194 -15.24 -8.14 -0.57
N ALA A 195 -14.50 -9.25 -0.44
CA ALA A 195 -13.15 -9.38 -0.96
C ALA A 195 -13.12 -9.31 -2.50
N SER A 196 -14.12 -9.90 -3.17
CA SER A 196 -14.26 -9.82 -4.63
C SER A 196 -14.42 -8.39 -5.13
N LEU A 197 -15.24 -7.58 -4.46
CA LEU A 197 -15.40 -6.16 -4.77
C LEU A 197 -14.08 -5.39 -4.64
N VAL A 198 -13.40 -5.54 -3.50
CA VAL A 198 -12.16 -4.80 -3.22
C VAL A 198 -11.05 -5.18 -4.21
N THR A 199 -10.88 -6.47 -4.48
CA THR A 199 -9.87 -6.94 -5.45
C THR A 199 -10.20 -6.54 -6.89
N ALA A 200 -11.48 -6.50 -7.27
CA ALA A 200 -11.91 -5.97 -8.57
C ALA A 200 -11.58 -4.47 -8.71
N LEU A 201 -11.78 -3.69 -7.66
CA LEU A 201 -11.39 -2.27 -7.64
C LEU A 201 -9.87 -2.12 -7.82
N TRP A 202 -9.05 -2.87 -7.08
CA TRP A 202 -7.59 -2.86 -7.24
C TRP A 202 -7.14 -3.21 -8.66
N MET A 203 -7.82 -4.17 -9.31
CA MET A 203 -7.55 -4.50 -10.73
C MET A 203 -7.83 -3.32 -11.65
N LEU A 204 -8.94 -2.61 -11.44
CA LEU A 204 -9.31 -1.44 -12.24
C LEU A 204 -8.31 -0.30 -12.05
N GLU A 205 -7.96 0.02 -10.81
CA GLU A 205 -6.98 1.08 -10.49
C GLU A 205 -5.61 0.77 -11.10
N LYS A 206 -5.13 -0.48 -10.96
CA LYS A 206 -3.87 -0.91 -11.57
C LYS A 206 -3.90 -0.77 -13.10
N ARG A 207 -5.02 -1.14 -13.73
CA ARG A 207 -5.20 -1.02 -15.19
C ARG A 207 -5.16 0.43 -15.65
N VAL A 208 -5.85 1.34 -14.96
CA VAL A 208 -5.88 2.77 -15.30
C VAL A 208 -4.54 3.44 -15.03
N LYS A 209 -3.83 3.04 -13.97
CA LYS A 209 -2.47 3.52 -13.70
C LYS A 209 -1.49 3.12 -14.81
N ALA A 210 -1.62 1.91 -15.35
CA ALA A 210 -0.78 1.42 -16.46
C ALA A 210 -1.18 2.04 -17.81
N ASN A 211 -2.47 2.30 -18.01
CA ASN A 211 -3.04 2.83 -19.27
C ASN A 211 -4.00 3.98 -18.92
N PRO A 212 -3.49 5.21 -18.73
CA PRO A 212 -4.31 6.35 -18.33
C PRO A 212 -5.43 6.64 -19.34
N VAL A 213 -6.64 6.83 -18.81
CA VAL A 213 -7.83 7.20 -19.58
C VAL A 213 -7.98 8.72 -19.59
N LYS A 214 -8.52 9.27 -20.68
CA LYS A 214 -8.76 10.71 -20.79
C LYS A 214 -9.70 11.20 -19.67
N LYS A 215 -9.37 12.33 -19.05
CA LYS A 215 -10.10 12.94 -17.94
C LYS A 215 -11.35 13.70 -18.42
N VAL A 216 -12.32 12.94 -18.95
CA VAL A 216 -13.66 13.40 -19.34
C VAL A 216 -14.68 12.33 -18.95
N ILE A 217 -15.93 12.70 -18.66
CA ILE A 217 -16.99 11.75 -18.32
C ILE A 217 -17.48 11.00 -19.55
N LYS A 218 -17.72 11.74 -20.66
CA LYS A 218 -18.33 11.17 -21.84
C LYS A 218 -17.49 10.06 -22.46
N GLY A 219 -18.06 8.84 -22.51
CA GLY A 219 -17.37 7.66 -23.07
C GLY A 219 -16.22 7.13 -22.23
N ASN A 220 -16.13 7.48 -20.96
CA ASN A 220 -15.07 7.07 -20.07
C ASN A 220 -15.23 5.62 -19.62
N THR A 221 -14.29 4.77 -20.07
CA THR A 221 -14.33 3.32 -19.80
C THR A 221 -14.02 2.98 -18.34
N TYR A 222 -13.24 3.81 -17.63
CA TYR A 222 -12.97 3.60 -16.21
C TYR A 222 -14.20 3.90 -15.36
N LEU A 223 -14.87 5.03 -15.59
CA LEU A 223 -16.12 5.36 -14.91
C LEU A 223 -17.21 4.32 -15.18
N ALA A 224 -17.35 3.86 -16.43
CA ALA A 224 -18.28 2.78 -16.77
C ALA A 224 -17.96 1.47 -16.03
N SER A 225 -16.67 1.14 -15.85
CA SER A 225 -16.27 -0.04 -15.07
C SER A 225 -16.58 0.12 -13.58
N LEU A 226 -16.40 1.32 -13.00
CA LEU A 226 -16.81 1.60 -11.62
C LEU A 226 -18.34 1.51 -11.46
N ASP A 227 -19.12 2.00 -12.43
CA ASP A 227 -20.57 1.86 -12.44
C ASP A 227 -21.03 0.39 -12.50
N SER A 228 -20.30 -0.45 -13.24
CA SER A 228 -20.54 -1.89 -13.26
C SER A 228 -20.29 -2.54 -11.90
N LEU A 229 -19.25 -2.12 -11.17
CA LEU A 229 -19.03 -2.57 -9.78
C LEU A 229 -20.16 -2.11 -8.84
N VAL A 230 -20.61 -0.86 -8.98
CA VAL A 230 -21.76 -0.34 -8.21
C VAL A 230 -23.04 -1.13 -8.52
N ALA A 231 -23.28 -1.50 -9.77
CA ALA A 231 -24.44 -2.31 -10.16
C ALA A 231 -24.40 -3.72 -9.53
N LEU A 232 -23.22 -4.33 -9.45
CA LEU A 232 -23.04 -5.70 -8.95
C LEU A 232 -22.94 -5.80 -7.41
N TYR A 233 -22.36 -4.79 -6.76
CA TYR A 233 -22.03 -4.81 -5.34
C TYR A 233 -22.61 -3.64 -4.53
N GLY A 234 -23.53 -2.87 -5.11
CA GLY A 234 -24.05 -1.64 -4.49
C GLY A 234 -24.85 -1.83 -3.20
N ASP A 235 -25.21 -3.08 -2.87
CA ASP A 235 -25.79 -3.51 -1.59
C ASP A 235 -24.75 -3.63 -0.46
N LEU A 236 -23.46 -3.74 -0.79
CA LEU A 236 -22.38 -3.82 0.19
C LEU A 236 -21.96 -2.42 0.64
N LYS A 237 -21.74 -2.25 1.94
CA LYS A 237 -21.19 -0.98 2.49
C LYS A 237 -19.82 -0.64 1.93
N GLU A 238 -18.99 -1.64 1.63
CA GLU A 238 -17.66 -1.52 1.04
C GLU A 238 -17.69 -0.89 -0.37
N CYS A 239 -18.84 -0.90 -1.04
CA CYS A 239 -19.01 -0.19 -2.31
C CYS A 239 -18.87 1.34 -2.16
N GLY A 240 -18.89 1.86 -0.93
CA GLY A 240 -18.47 3.22 -0.61
C GLY A 240 -17.04 3.55 -1.07
N GLU A 241 -16.12 2.56 -1.10
CA GLU A 241 -14.77 2.76 -1.63
C GLU A 241 -14.78 2.95 -3.15
N VAL A 242 -15.63 2.22 -3.87
CA VAL A 242 -15.85 2.42 -5.32
C VAL A 242 -16.41 3.81 -5.59
N ALA A 243 -17.33 4.28 -4.73
CA ALA A 243 -17.89 5.62 -4.84
C ALA A 243 -16.82 6.72 -4.65
N ILE A 244 -15.90 6.51 -3.70
CA ILE A 244 -14.77 7.41 -3.47
C ILE A 244 -13.84 7.41 -4.69
N ALA A 245 -13.44 6.25 -5.19
CA ALA A 245 -12.61 6.13 -6.39
C ALA A 245 -13.26 6.81 -7.61
N LYS A 246 -14.59 6.69 -7.75
CA LYS A 246 -15.35 7.36 -8.81
C LYS A 246 -15.32 8.88 -8.64
N TYR A 247 -15.54 9.39 -7.43
CA TYR A 247 -15.48 10.82 -7.16
C TYR A 247 -14.08 11.39 -7.42
N ASP A 248 -13.02 10.74 -6.90
CA ASP A 248 -11.64 11.20 -7.09
C ASP A 248 -11.29 11.32 -8.57
N TYR A 249 -11.78 10.38 -9.38
CA TYR A 249 -11.58 10.47 -10.83
C TYR A 249 -12.42 11.56 -11.48
N MET A 250 -13.71 11.67 -11.11
CA MET A 250 -14.63 12.71 -11.62
C MET A 250 -14.15 14.12 -11.27
N ALA A 251 -13.57 14.30 -10.09
CA ALA A 251 -13.09 15.61 -9.62
C ALA A 251 -12.05 16.23 -10.57
N ASP A 252 -11.28 15.38 -11.24
CA ASP A 252 -10.27 15.77 -12.23
C ASP A 252 -10.82 15.89 -13.67
N CYS A 253 -12.07 15.50 -13.93
CA CYS A 253 -12.66 15.59 -15.26
C CYS A 253 -13.05 17.04 -15.59
N GLN A 254 -12.72 17.47 -16.83
CA GLN A 254 -12.95 18.85 -17.29
C GLN A 254 -14.43 19.16 -17.57
N ASP A 255 -15.23 18.14 -17.84
CA ASP A 255 -16.65 18.23 -18.19
C ASP A 255 -17.60 17.99 -16.99
N VAL A 256 -17.07 18.12 -15.75
CA VAL A 256 -17.84 17.96 -14.50
C VAL A 256 -18.00 19.30 -13.79
N THR A 257 -19.25 19.70 -13.63
CA THR A 257 -19.57 20.94 -12.92
C THR A 257 -19.46 20.78 -11.39
N PRO A 258 -19.19 21.89 -10.65
CA PRO A 258 -19.22 21.85 -9.18
C PRO A 258 -20.52 21.28 -8.60
N LYS A 259 -21.67 21.60 -9.21
CA LYS A 259 -22.96 21.06 -8.79
C LYS A 259 -22.99 19.53 -8.89
N GLN A 260 -22.56 18.97 -10.00
CA GLN A 260 -22.50 17.51 -10.18
C GLN A 260 -21.59 16.82 -9.15
N LYS A 261 -20.46 17.45 -8.78
CA LYS A 261 -19.58 16.95 -7.72
C LYS A 261 -20.28 16.90 -6.36
N VAL A 262 -20.98 18.00 -6.00
CA VAL A 262 -21.75 18.07 -4.74
C VAL A 262 -22.89 17.06 -4.74
N ASP A 263 -23.68 17.00 -5.81
CA ASP A 263 -24.81 16.04 -5.92
C ASP A 263 -24.32 14.59 -5.76
N TYR A 264 -23.16 14.26 -6.34
CA TYR A 264 -22.58 12.92 -6.20
C TYR A 264 -22.10 12.63 -4.77
N ILE A 265 -21.46 13.60 -4.09
CA ILE A 265 -21.05 13.48 -2.68
C ILE A 265 -22.26 13.17 -1.81
N MET A 266 -23.35 13.93 -1.97
CA MET A 266 -24.56 13.77 -1.17
C MET A 266 -25.22 12.40 -1.41
N PHE A 267 -25.32 11.98 -2.67
CA PHE A 267 -25.81 10.66 -3.03
C PHE A 267 -24.98 9.53 -2.39
N ALA A 268 -23.64 9.58 -2.53
CA ALA A 268 -22.76 8.54 -2.01
C ALA A 268 -22.78 8.46 -0.48
N LYS A 269 -22.79 9.59 0.21
CA LYS A 269 -22.91 9.67 1.68
C LYS A 269 -24.19 9.02 2.18
N GLN A 270 -25.30 9.25 1.50
CA GLN A 270 -26.57 8.65 1.88
C GLN A 270 -26.58 7.14 1.61
N LYS A 271 -26.11 6.73 0.44
CA LYS A 271 -26.22 5.33 0.00
C LYS A 271 -25.30 4.38 0.78
N TRP A 272 -24.09 4.81 1.09
CA TRP A 272 -23.10 3.98 1.78
C TRP A 272 -22.68 4.56 3.14
N ALA A 273 -23.61 5.16 3.87
CA ALA A 273 -23.37 5.80 5.17
C ALA A 273 -22.67 4.88 6.20
N ALA A 274 -22.88 3.57 6.12
CA ALA A 274 -22.27 2.58 7.01
C ALA A 274 -20.78 2.25 6.65
N TRP A 275 -20.26 2.76 5.53
CA TRP A 275 -18.84 2.56 5.19
C TRP A 275 -17.95 3.50 5.98
N LYS A 276 -16.95 2.95 6.69
CA LYS A 276 -16.04 3.73 7.56
C LYS A 276 -15.22 4.81 6.83
N GLY A 277 -14.97 4.62 5.52
CA GLY A 277 -14.24 5.57 4.68
C GLY A 277 -15.10 6.71 4.13
N ILE A 278 -16.42 6.70 4.38
CA ILE A 278 -17.37 7.65 3.80
C ILE A 278 -17.15 9.10 4.30
N ASN A 279 -16.50 9.27 5.46
CA ASN A 279 -16.13 10.57 6.02
C ASN A 279 -15.18 11.37 5.09
N ARG A 280 -14.50 10.73 4.12
CA ARG A 280 -13.73 11.43 3.08
C ARG A 280 -14.62 12.39 2.29
N PHE A 281 -15.87 12.05 2.05
CA PHE A 281 -16.81 12.94 1.39
C PHE A 281 -17.19 14.16 2.22
N GLU A 282 -17.11 14.10 3.53
CA GLU A 282 -17.30 15.31 4.39
C GLU A 282 -16.18 16.32 4.16
N ARG A 283 -14.95 15.82 4.09
CA ARG A 283 -13.80 16.66 3.77
C ARG A 283 -13.91 17.24 2.36
N TYR A 284 -14.23 16.44 1.35
CA TYR A 284 -14.41 16.90 -0.02
C TYR A 284 -15.52 17.96 -0.12
N TYR A 285 -16.64 17.74 0.56
CA TYR A 285 -17.72 18.74 0.62
C TYR A 285 -17.25 20.03 1.29
N ALA A 286 -16.61 19.93 2.44
CA ALA A 286 -16.10 21.09 3.17
C ALA A 286 -15.08 21.90 2.33
N GLU A 287 -14.19 21.23 1.60
CA GLU A 287 -13.25 21.88 0.68
C GLU A 287 -13.97 22.62 -0.47
N MET A 288 -15.03 22.01 -1.02
CA MET A 288 -15.80 22.63 -2.11
C MET A 288 -16.60 23.84 -1.68
N VAL A 289 -17.19 23.82 -0.47
CA VAL A 289 -18.03 24.93 0.01
C VAL A 289 -17.25 25.97 0.80
N ARG A 290 -15.97 25.73 1.05
CA ARG A 290 -15.10 26.66 1.79
C ARG A 290 -15.03 28.00 1.06
N PRO A 291 -15.31 29.12 1.75
CA PRO A 291 -15.06 30.43 1.19
C PRO A 291 -13.58 30.59 0.83
N GLY A 292 -13.31 31.08 -0.35
CA GLY A 292 -11.94 31.34 -0.82
C GLY A 292 -11.89 32.65 -1.57
N PHE A 293 -10.78 33.36 -1.38
CA PHE A 293 -10.45 34.58 -2.09
C PHE A 293 -8.95 34.55 -2.39
N ASP A 294 -8.62 34.49 -3.66
CA ASP A 294 -7.25 34.52 -4.14
C ASP A 294 -7.07 35.75 -5.03
N MET A 295 -6.05 36.52 -4.75
CA MET A 295 -5.69 37.70 -5.52
C MET A 295 -4.28 37.50 -6.07
N ASN A 296 -4.17 37.47 -7.38
CA ASN A 296 -2.89 37.41 -8.06
C ASN A 296 -2.51 38.77 -8.61
N VAL A 297 -1.42 39.30 -8.08
CA VAL A 297 -0.84 40.61 -8.45
C VAL A 297 0.47 40.33 -9.14
N GLY A 298 0.74 40.95 -10.27
CA GLY A 298 2.01 40.80 -10.99
C GLY A 298 3.22 41.16 -10.09
N ASN A 299 4.32 40.43 -10.27
CA ASN A 299 5.51 40.59 -9.44
C ASN A 299 6.32 41.88 -9.73
N THR A 300 5.98 42.61 -10.77
CA THR A 300 6.74 43.83 -11.18
C THR A 300 5.77 44.85 -11.71
N TYR A 301 5.73 46.00 -11.08
CA TYR A 301 4.93 47.17 -11.52
C TYR A 301 5.84 48.20 -12.15
N LEU A 302 5.47 48.70 -13.34
CA LEU A 302 6.12 49.85 -13.96
C LEU A 302 5.32 51.11 -13.60
N PRO A 303 5.95 52.20 -13.22
CA PRO A 303 5.26 53.47 -12.99
C PRO A 303 4.48 53.90 -14.23
N ASN A 304 3.22 54.31 -14.02
CA ASN A 304 2.31 54.76 -15.08
C ASN A 304 1.89 53.70 -16.12
N HIS A 305 1.90 52.42 -15.74
CA HIS A 305 1.37 51.32 -16.55
C HIS A 305 0.06 50.79 -15.93
N GLU A 306 -0.92 50.46 -16.79
CA GLU A 306 -2.13 49.73 -16.34
C GLU A 306 -1.78 48.29 -16.17
N ASP A 307 -2.02 47.73 -14.98
CA ASP A 307 -1.82 46.33 -14.66
C ASP A 307 -3.14 45.61 -14.43
N THR A 308 -3.16 44.31 -14.74
CA THR A 308 -4.35 43.48 -14.54
C THR A 308 -4.29 42.78 -13.18
N LEU A 309 -5.26 43.07 -12.33
CA LEU A 309 -5.50 42.33 -11.08
C LEU A 309 -6.43 41.15 -11.36
N SER A 310 -5.93 39.93 -11.16
CA SER A 310 -6.75 38.71 -11.25
C SER A 310 -7.27 38.36 -9.85
N ILE A 311 -8.59 38.32 -9.71
CA ILE A 311 -9.28 37.91 -8.47
C ILE A 311 -10.06 36.65 -8.72
N GLU A 312 -9.75 35.59 -7.96
CA GLU A 312 -10.56 34.39 -7.89
C GLU A 312 -11.33 34.38 -6.57
N ALA A 313 -12.64 34.46 -6.65
CA ALA A 313 -13.52 34.41 -5.48
C ALA A 313 -14.41 33.19 -5.54
N ARG A 314 -14.43 32.41 -4.45
CA ARG A 314 -15.24 31.20 -4.34
C ARG A 314 -16.12 31.25 -3.09
N ASN A 315 -17.41 30.92 -3.24
CA ASN A 315 -18.37 30.79 -2.14
C ASN A 315 -18.46 32.02 -1.20
N LEU A 316 -18.16 33.20 -1.69
CA LEU A 316 -18.32 34.45 -0.96
C LEU A 316 -19.76 34.97 -1.10
N LYS A 317 -20.37 35.42 0.00
CA LYS A 317 -21.70 36.02 -0.02
C LYS A 317 -21.69 37.47 -0.54
N HIS A 318 -20.58 38.15 -0.33
CA HIS A 318 -20.32 39.52 -0.78
C HIS A 318 -18.84 39.64 -1.15
N LEU A 319 -18.54 40.40 -2.19
CA LEU A 319 -17.20 40.88 -2.55
C LEU A 319 -17.05 42.31 -2.08
#